data_e4d0d3765a306d1db2aac369143b37f3
#
_entry.id   e4d0d3765a306d1db2aac369143b37f3
#
_cell.length_a   1.000
_cell.length_b   1.000
_cell.length_c   1.000
_cell.angle_alpha   90.00
_cell.angle_beta   90.00
_cell.angle_gamma   90.00
#
_symmetry.space_group_name_H-M   'P 1'
#
loop_
_entity.id
_entity.type
_entity.pdbx_description
1 polymer ?
#
loop_
_entity_poly.entity_id
_entity_poly.type
_entity_poly.pdbx_seq_one_letter_code
_entity_poly.pdbx_strand_id
1 'polypeptide(L)'
;MERIRELAGPDIDVAVSHGDIGLEVPFEGPLVEAMVAALGAHDPGAPVLPYLLGGGTDNKALSRLGIAGYGFAPLQLPSGFDFPSLFHGVDERVPLDALEFGRAVL
;
A
#
# COMPACT_ATOMS: atom_id res chain seq x y z
N MET A 1 11.31 -14.68 -13.82
CA MET A 1 12.69 -14.39 -14.32
C MET A 1 12.91 -14.88 -15.74
N GLU A 2 12.53 -16.10 -16.08
CA GLU A 2 12.70 -16.65 -17.42
C GLU A 2 12.07 -15.77 -18.51
N ARG A 3 10.81 -15.36 -18.31
CA ARG A 3 10.12 -14.47 -19.24
C ARG A 3 10.79 -13.10 -19.41
N ILE A 4 11.43 -12.58 -18.37
CA ILE A 4 12.18 -11.31 -18.47
C ILE A 4 13.43 -11.49 -19.31
N ARG A 5 14.17 -12.57 -19.13
CA ARG A 5 15.35 -12.87 -19.95
C ARG A 5 14.99 -13.09 -21.42
N GLU A 6 13.89 -13.80 -21.66
CA GLU A 6 13.38 -14.04 -23.01
C GLU A 6 13.02 -12.72 -23.73
N LEU A 7 12.37 -11.80 -23.01
CA LEU A 7 11.99 -10.48 -23.56
C LEU A 7 13.20 -9.55 -23.73
N ALA A 8 14.18 -9.62 -22.84
CA ALA A 8 15.40 -8.82 -22.93
C ALA A 8 16.27 -9.21 -24.13
N GLY A 9 16.22 -10.48 -24.53
CA GLY A 9 17.05 -10.98 -25.64
C GLY A 9 18.48 -11.38 -25.21
N PRO A 10 19.27 -11.94 -26.16
CA PRO A 10 20.56 -12.54 -25.84
C PRO A 10 21.67 -11.52 -25.52
N ASP A 11 21.50 -10.26 -25.92
CA ASP A 11 22.51 -9.22 -25.77
C ASP A 11 22.41 -8.47 -24.43
N ILE A 12 21.41 -8.81 -23.58
CA ILE A 12 21.18 -8.18 -22.29
C ILE A 12 21.37 -9.18 -21.17
N ASP A 13 22.33 -8.90 -20.29
CA ASP A 13 22.52 -9.68 -19.08
C ASP A 13 21.49 -9.28 -18.02
N VAL A 14 20.69 -10.25 -17.58
CA VAL A 14 19.62 -10.03 -16.59
C VAL A 14 19.97 -10.76 -15.30
N ALA A 15 20.39 -10.00 -14.29
CA ALA A 15 20.67 -10.47 -12.95
C ALA A 15 19.59 -10.06 -11.94
N VAL A 16 19.35 -10.90 -10.94
CA VAL A 16 18.52 -10.55 -9.78
C VAL A 16 19.41 -9.93 -8.72
N SER A 17 19.29 -8.64 -8.50
CA SER A 17 20.03 -7.94 -7.46
C SER A 17 19.40 -8.14 -6.07
N HIS A 18 18.08 -8.22 -6.02
CA HIS A 18 17.31 -8.44 -4.80
C HIS A 18 16.03 -9.21 -5.14
N GLY A 19 15.66 -10.16 -4.30
CA GLY A 19 14.43 -10.92 -4.44
C GLY A 19 13.77 -11.13 -3.10
N ASP A 20 12.47 -10.87 -3.04
CA ASP A 20 11.67 -11.09 -1.85
C ASP A 20 10.30 -11.67 -2.22
N ILE A 21 9.62 -12.26 -1.27
CA ILE A 21 8.28 -12.84 -1.45
C ILE A 21 7.25 -11.74 -1.23
N GLY A 22 6.21 -11.71 -2.06
CA GLY A 22 5.03 -10.87 -1.82
C GLY A 22 4.37 -11.28 -0.51
N LEU A 23 3.99 -10.30 0.31
CA LEU A 23 3.27 -10.53 1.55
C LEU A 23 1.78 -10.29 1.30
N GLU A 24 0.97 -11.29 1.60
CA GLU A 24 -0.48 -11.20 1.61
C GLU A 24 -0.99 -11.55 3.01
N VAL A 25 -1.88 -10.73 3.54
CA VAL A 25 -2.51 -10.93 4.85
C VAL A 25 -4.02 -10.98 4.62
N PRO A 26 -4.76 -11.91 5.28
CA PRO A 26 -6.21 -11.98 5.16
C PRO A 26 -6.88 -10.64 5.52
N PHE A 27 -7.86 -10.23 4.72
CA PHE A 27 -8.64 -9.02 4.97
C PHE A 27 -9.78 -9.31 5.94
N GLU A 28 -9.42 -9.67 7.19
CA GLU A 28 -10.37 -10.08 8.23
C GLU A 28 -9.78 -9.85 9.64
N GLY A 29 -10.64 -9.92 10.64
CA GLY A 29 -10.27 -9.86 12.05
C GLY A 29 -10.47 -8.48 12.69
N PRO A 30 -10.29 -8.39 14.02
CA PRO A 30 -10.71 -7.23 14.81
C PRO A 30 -10.06 -5.91 14.37
N LEU A 31 -8.80 -5.95 13.93
CA LEU A 31 -8.11 -4.74 13.45
C LEU A 31 -8.70 -4.25 12.13
N VAL A 32 -8.98 -5.16 11.18
CA VAL A 32 -9.61 -4.82 9.91
C VAL A 32 -11.01 -4.26 10.15
N GLU A 33 -11.79 -4.91 11.02
CA GLU A 33 -13.14 -4.46 11.40
C GLU A 33 -13.11 -3.05 12.01
N ALA A 34 -12.14 -2.77 12.89
CA ALA A 34 -11.97 -1.44 13.47
C ALA A 34 -11.61 -0.38 12.42
N MET A 35 -10.69 -0.68 11.49
CA MET A 35 -10.32 0.22 10.40
C MET A 35 -11.50 0.50 9.47
N VAL A 36 -12.27 -0.51 9.11
CA VAL A 36 -13.49 -0.38 8.27
C VAL A 36 -14.54 0.47 8.98
N ALA A 37 -14.79 0.20 10.27
CA ALA A 37 -15.75 0.97 11.06
C ALA A 37 -15.35 2.44 11.20
N ALA A 38 -14.07 2.72 11.46
CA ALA A 38 -13.55 4.07 11.56
C ALA A 38 -13.69 4.86 10.24
N LEU A 39 -13.34 4.24 9.11
CA LEU A 39 -13.56 4.84 7.79
C LEU A 39 -15.04 5.10 7.52
N GLY A 40 -15.91 4.13 7.78
CA GLY A 40 -17.34 4.26 7.55
C GLY A 40 -18.02 5.34 8.42
N ALA A 41 -17.47 5.64 9.60
CA ALA A 41 -17.94 6.71 10.45
C ALA A 41 -17.62 8.12 9.88
N HIS A 42 -16.52 8.24 9.13
CA HIS A 42 -16.05 9.52 8.59
C HIS A 42 -16.36 9.72 7.09
N ASP A 43 -16.52 8.62 6.35
CA ASP A 43 -16.90 8.62 4.94
C ASP A 43 -17.99 7.55 4.67
N PRO A 44 -19.25 7.83 5.09
CA PRO A 44 -20.35 6.87 4.95
C PRO A 44 -20.63 6.55 3.49
N GLY A 45 -20.58 5.27 3.15
CA GLY A 45 -20.84 4.77 1.80
C GLY A 45 -19.59 4.57 0.94
N ALA A 46 -18.42 4.97 1.38
CA ALA A 46 -17.18 4.62 0.72
C ALA A 46 -16.91 3.10 0.85
N PRO A 47 -16.69 2.37 -0.25
CA PRO A 47 -16.33 0.96 -0.17
C PRO A 47 -14.90 0.81 0.35
N VAL A 48 -14.69 -0.09 1.31
CA VAL A 48 -13.35 -0.43 1.80
C VAL A 48 -12.93 -1.74 1.16
N LEU A 49 -11.86 -1.70 0.37
CA LEU A 49 -11.37 -2.84 -0.40
C LEU A 49 -9.92 -3.15 -0.03
N PRO A 50 -9.53 -4.43 0.01
CA PRO A 50 -8.13 -4.79 0.15
C PRO A 50 -7.34 -4.37 -1.10
N TYR A 51 -6.15 -3.88 -0.89
CA TYR A 51 -5.24 -3.48 -1.94
C TYR A 51 -3.84 -4.05 -1.69
N LEU A 52 -3.21 -4.59 -2.73
CA LEU A 52 -1.82 -5.04 -2.67
C LEU A 52 -0.91 -3.93 -3.21
N LEU A 53 -0.15 -3.32 -2.31
CA LEU A 53 0.83 -2.31 -2.68
C LEU A 53 2.03 -2.95 -3.39
N GLY A 54 2.40 -2.44 -4.55
CA GLY A 54 3.58 -2.88 -5.32
C GLY A 54 4.93 -2.41 -4.75
N GLY A 55 5.01 -2.15 -3.44
CA GLY A 55 6.19 -1.68 -2.74
C GLY A 55 6.60 -2.57 -1.57
N GLY A 56 7.77 -2.29 -0.99
CA GLY A 56 8.22 -2.92 0.25
C GLY A 56 7.77 -2.13 1.47
N THR A 57 7.45 -2.83 2.56
CA THR A 57 7.15 -2.23 3.87
C THR A 57 7.81 -3.04 4.98
N ASP A 58 7.93 -2.47 6.17
CA ASP A 58 8.44 -3.13 7.37
C ASP A 58 7.59 -4.34 7.78
N ASN A 59 6.37 -4.45 7.28
CA ASN A 59 5.52 -5.62 7.48
C ASN A 59 6.18 -6.94 7.04
N LYS A 60 7.09 -6.91 6.07
CA LYS A 60 7.88 -8.08 5.68
C LYS A 60 8.79 -8.58 6.80
N ALA A 61 9.39 -7.68 7.57
CA ALA A 61 10.19 -8.04 8.73
C ALA A 61 9.31 -8.55 9.87
N LEU A 62 8.17 -7.89 10.11
CA LEU A 62 7.20 -8.26 11.14
C LEU A 62 6.56 -9.64 10.87
N SER A 63 6.28 -9.95 9.60
CA SER A 63 5.70 -11.25 9.22
C SER A 63 6.61 -12.44 9.57
N ARG A 64 7.93 -12.25 9.56
CA ARG A 64 8.89 -13.29 10.00
C ARG A 64 8.80 -13.60 11.50
N LEU A 65 8.22 -12.68 12.26
CA LEU A 65 7.93 -12.84 13.68
C LEU A 65 6.50 -13.33 13.94
N GLY A 66 5.75 -13.70 12.88
CA GLY A 66 4.36 -14.13 12.98
C GLY A 66 3.37 -12.98 13.23
N ILE A 67 3.78 -11.73 13.01
CA ILE A 67 2.94 -10.55 13.19
C ILE A 67 2.25 -10.21 11.87
N ALA A 68 0.92 -10.20 11.86
CA ALA A 68 0.13 -9.71 10.74
C ALA A 68 0.17 -8.18 10.72
N GLY A 69 0.60 -7.60 9.59
CA GLY A 69 0.70 -6.15 9.42
C GLY A 69 -0.10 -5.68 8.23
N TYR A 70 -0.80 -4.57 8.39
CA TYR A 70 -1.61 -3.93 7.36
C TYR A 70 -1.08 -2.54 7.07
N GLY A 71 -1.15 -2.11 5.80
CA GLY A 71 -1.00 -0.71 5.43
C GLY A 71 -2.33 0.00 5.64
N PHE A 72 -2.33 1.08 6.43
CA PHE A 72 -3.52 1.89 6.66
C PHE A 72 -3.15 3.37 6.66
N ALA A 73 -3.45 4.05 5.57
CA ALA A 73 -3.23 5.49 5.41
C ALA A 73 -4.56 6.13 4.96
N PRO A 74 -5.47 6.39 5.89
CA PRO A 74 -6.79 6.91 5.58
C PRO A 74 -6.70 8.37 5.17
N LEU A 75 -6.62 8.64 3.87
CA LEU A 75 -6.55 9.96 3.29
C LEU A 75 -7.74 10.17 2.37
N GLN A 76 -8.58 11.18 2.63
CA GLN A 76 -9.60 11.61 1.70
C GLN A 76 -8.99 12.58 0.69
N LEU A 77 -8.58 12.05 -0.46
CA LEU A 77 -7.89 12.81 -1.48
C LEU A 77 -8.90 13.49 -2.43
N PRO A 78 -8.59 14.69 -2.94
CA PRO A 78 -9.40 15.33 -3.97
C PRO A 78 -9.50 14.48 -5.24
N SER A 79 -10.63 14.56 -5.94
CA SER A 79 -10.80 13.87 -7.22
C SER A 79 -9.72 14.26 -8.21
N GLY A 80 -9.10 13.26 -8.84
CA GLY A 80 -8.01 13.45 -9.80
C GLY A 80 -6.64 13.74 -9.19
N PHE A 81 -6.49 13.72 -7.87
CA PHE A 81 -5.19 13.84 -7.21
C PHE A 81 -4.44 12.50 -7.27
N ASP A 82 -3.45 12.42 -8.16
CA ASP A 82 -2.64 11.21 -8.34
C ASP A 82 -1.56 11.10 -7.25
N PHE A 83 -1.98 10.71 -6.05
CA PHE A 83 -1.10 10.57 -4.89
C PHE A 83 0.03 9.53 -5.10
N PRO A 84 -0.23 8.35 -5.71
CA PRO A 84 0.82 7.38 -5.94
C PRO A 84 1.96 7.87 -6.84
N SER A 85 1.68 8.74 -7.81
CA SER A 85 2.71 9.30 -8.69
C SER A 85 3.67 10.24 -7.99
N LEU A 86 3.31 10.72 -6.79
CA LEU A 86 4.13 11.64 -6.00
C LEU A 86 5.13 10.91 -5.09
N PHE A 87 4.99 9.61 -4.88
CA PHE A 87 5.86 8.85 -4.00
C PHE A 87 7.32 8.96 -4.44
N HIS A 88 8.17 9.37 -3.50
CA HIS A 88 9.61 9.58 -3.73
C HIS A 88 9.93 10.62 -4.83
N GLY A 89 8.95 11.44 -5.20
CA GLY A 89 9.09 12.50 -6.17
C GLY A 89 9.59 13.82 -5.56
N VAL A 90 10.01 14.76 -6.43
CA VAL A 90 10.49 16.08 -6.00
C VAL A 90 9.37 16.90 -5.34
N ASP A 91 8.14 16.72 -5.80
CA ASP A 91 6.94 17.41 -5.33
C ASP A 91 6.05 16.53 -4.43
N GLU A 92 6.62 15.58 -3.72
CA GLU A 92 5.87 14.72 -2.81
C GLU A 92 5.15 15.57 -1.76
N ARG A 93 3.83 15.46 -1.75
CA ARG A 93 2.96 16.26 -0.89
C ARG A 93 1.62 15.58 -0.62
N VAL A 94 0.97 15.99 0.44
CA VAL A 94 -0.38 15.57 0.78
C VAL A 94 -1.21 16.81 1.13
N PRO A 95 -2.50 16.90 0.71
CA PRO A 95 -3.39 17.98 1.11
C PRO A 95 -3.60 18.01 2.62
N LEU A 96 -3.66 19.22 3.21
CA LEU A 96 -3.85 19.36 4.66
C LEU A 96 -5.18 18.76 5.12
N ASP A 97 -6.27 18.98 4.35
CA ASP A 97 -7.60 18.42 4.65
C ASP A 97 -7.57 16.88 4.67
N ALA A 98 -6.78 16.26 3.80
CA ALA A 98 -6.60 14.81 3.79
C ALA A 98 -5.86 14.31 5.05
N LEU A 99 -4.89 15.08 5.55
CA LEU A 99 -4.22 14.78 6.83
C LEU A 99 -5.17 14.94 8.02
N GLU A 100 -6.01 15.99 8.01
CA GLU A 100 -7.00 16.20 9.07
C GLU A 100 -8.03 15.07 9.09
N PHE A 101 -8.51 14.64 7.91
CA PHE A 101 -9.36 13.46 7.78
C PHE A 101 -8.66 12.21 8.34
N GLY A 102 -7.43 11.95 7.92
CA GLY A 102 -6.66 10.80 8.37
C GLY A 102 -6.47 10.77 9.89
N ARG A 103 -6.17 11.92 10.48
CA ARG A 103 -6.05 12.06 11.95
C ARG A 103 -7.38 11.79 12.67
N ALA A 104 -8.51 12.13 12.06
CA ALA A 104 -9.82 11.88 12.66
C ALA A 104 -10.23 10.41 12.60
N VAL A 105 -9.77 9.69 11.56
CA VAL A 105 -10.04 8.25 11.37
C VAL A 105 -9.16 7.38 12.27
N LEU A 106 -7.90 7.77 12.54
CA LEU A 106 -6.94 7.06 13.41
C LEU A 106 -7.23 7.28 14.89
#